data_3c6fc98461f40525ebe0a26e5e7ffa40
#
_entry.id   3c6fc98461f40525ebe0a26e5e7ffa40
#
_cell.length_a   1.000
_cell.length_b   1.000
_cell.length_c   1.000
_cell.angle_alpha   90.00
_cell.angle_beta   90.00
_cell.angle_gamma   90.00
#
_symmetry.space_group_name_H-M   'P 1'
#
loop_
_entity.id
_entity.type
_entity.pdbx_description
1 polymer ?
#
loop_
_entity_poly.entity_id
_entity_poly.type
_entity_poly.pdbx_seq_one_letter_code
_entity_poly.pdbx_strand_id
1 'polypeptide(L)'
;MRLLALALHRLLWFLPTLLGLLVVTFVISRVVPSDPVALVAGETATPAQVEALRHQLGYDRPMPAQFVDYVTRLARGDMGVSLFTRRPILDDLAHRLPATIELTVVAMLVSVLVGIPLGVLSALWRNSLLDHALRVLTVSGLAIAGFWLGIMLQLLFSMRLGWTPLNGRLPGYPPSNLTGLYLVDAALTWDWATFGAA
;
A
#
# COMPACT_ATOMS: atom_id res chain seq x y z
N MET A 1 10.68 26.05 -22.46
CA MET A 1 12.05 25.56 -22.19
C MET A 1 12.36 25.42 -20.67
N ARG A 2 12.02 26.40 -19.81
CA ARG A 2 12.31 26.34 -18.36
C ARG A 2 11.60 25.18 -17.63
N LEU A 3 10.35 24.86 -17.96
CA LEU A 3 9.61 23.77 -17.35
C LEU A 3 10.20 22.39 -17.68
N LEU A 4 10.66 22.20 -18.92
CA LEU A 4 11.30 20.96 -19.36
C LEU A 4 12.66 20.75 -18.66
N ALA A 5 13.43 21.83 -18.51
CA ALA A 5 14.70 21.78 -17.78
C ALA A 5 14.49 21.46 -16.29
N LEU A 6 13.45 22.02 -15.66
CA LEU A 6 13.09 21.71 -14.28
C LEU A 6 12.62 20.25 -14.13
N ALA A 7 11.82 19.75 -15.06
CA ALA A 7 11.38 18.36 -15.06
C ALA A 7 12.55 17.39 -15.24
N LEU A 8 13.45 17.66 -16.19
CA LEU A 8 14.67 16.88 -16.40
C LEU A 8 15.57 16.90 -15.16
N HIS A 9 15.77 18.06 -14.55
CA HIS A 9 16.56 18.19 -13.34
C HIS A 9 15.97 17.38 -12.16
N ARG A 10 14.65 17.44 -11.96
CA ARG A 10 13.97 16.63 -10.95
C ARG A 10 14.09 15.12 -11.23
N LEU A 11 13.96 14.72 -12.50
CA LEU A 11 14.11 13.32 -12.92
C LEU A 11 15.54 12.80 -12.66
N LEU A 12 16.55 13.63 -12.92
CA LEU A 12 17.95 13.29 -12.62
C LEU A 12 18.20 13.08 -11.11
N TRP A 13 17.61 13.91 -10.25
CA TRP A 13 17.70 13.74 -8.81
C TRP A 13 16.86 12.58 -8.26
N PHE A 14 15.85 12.15 -9.00
CA PHE A 14 15.08 10.97 -8.66
C PHE A 14 15.89 9.68 -8.79
N LEU A 15 16.80 9.58 -9.75
CA LEU A 15 17.63 8.39 -9.98
C LEU A 15 18.50 8.01 -8.78
N PRO A 16 19.31 8.91 -8.17
CA PRO A 16 20.08 8.54 -6.97
C PRO A 16 19.19 8.20 -5.78
N THR A 17 18.02 8.83 -5.63
CA THR A 17 17.06 8.48 -4.58
C THR A 17 16.51 7.08 -4.79
N LEU A 18 16.13 6.74 -6.03
CA LEU A 18 15.66 5.40 -6.38
C LEU A 18 16.77 4.34 -6.17
N LEU A 19 17.99 4.65 -6.61
CA LEU A 19 19.12 3.76 -6.40
C LEU A 19 19.40 3.53 -4.91
N GLY A 20 19.39 4.60 -4.11
CA GLY A 20 19.53 4.50 -2.65
C GLY A 20 18.45 3.62 -2.03
N LEU A 21 17.20 3.78 -2.44
CA LEU A 21 16.08 2.93 -2.00
C LEU A 21 16.30 1.45 -2.38
N LEU A 22 16.73 1.19 -3.62
CA LEU A 22 17.03 -0.16 -4.10
C LEU A 22 18.16 -0.81 -3.29
N VAL A 23 19.22 -0.06 -3.02
CA VAL A 23 20.34 -0.55 -2.19
C VAL A 23 19.85 -0.87 -0.78
N VAL A 24 19.14 0.03 -0.13
CA VAL A 24 18.64 -0.18 1.24
C VAL A 24 17.70 -1.39 1.29
N THR A 25 16.74 -1.48 0.36
CA THR A 25 15.82 -2.61 0.28
C THR A 25 16.54 -3.92 0.04
N PHE A 26 17.53 -3.94 -0.86
CA PHE A 26 18.34 -5.11 -1.14
C PHE A 26 19.15 -5.54 0.10
N VAL A 27 19.82 -4.60 0.77
CA VAL A 27 20.61 -4.89 1.98
C VAL A 27 19.71 -5.43 3.08
N ILE A 28 18.57 -4.78 3.36
CA ILE A 28 17.62 -5.26 4.38
C ILE A 28 17.15 -6.69 4.05
N SER A 29 16.81 -6.96 2.80
CA SER A 29 16.32 -8.28 2.38
C SER A 29 17.38 -9.39 2.45
N ARG A 30 18.67 -9.04 2.57
CA ARG A 30 19.79 -10.00 2.61
C ARG A 30 20.46 -10.10 3.98
N VAL A 31 20.45 -9.01 4.76
CA VAL A 31 21.16 -8.92 6.05
C VAL A 31 20.27 -9.23 7.23
N VAL A 32 18.95 -9.00 7.10
CA VAL A 32 17.99 -9.42 8.15
C VAL A 32 18.04 -10.94 8.33
N PRO A 33 18.15 -11.45 9.56
CA PRO A 33 18.59 -12.83 9.89
C PRO A 33 17.54 -13.92 9.65
N SER A 34 16.73 -13.80 8.64
CA SER A 34 15.89 -14.88 8.12
C SER A 34 16.51 -15.35 6.81
N ASP A 35 17.03 -16.58 6.77
CA ASP A 35 17.52 -17.18 5.53
C ASP A 35 16.33 -17.29 4.54
N PRO A 36 16.22 -16.40 3.54
CA PRO A 36 15.08 -16.38 2.64
C PRO A 36 15.00 -17.68 1.82
N VAL A 37 16.12 -18.37 1.63
CA VAL A 37 16.17 -19.64 0.90
C VAL A 37 15.53 -20.74 1.73
N ALA A 38 15.81 -20.79 3.04
CA ALA A 38 15.21 -21.74 3.94
C ALA A 38 13.69 -21.52 4.06
N LEU A 39 13.23 -20.26 4.07
CA LEU A 39 11.79 -19.93 4.06
C LEU A 39 11.08 -20.38 2.78
N VAL A 40 11.72 -20.24 1.62
CA VAL A 40 11.17 -20.72 0.34
C VAL A 40 11.17 -22.24 0.26
N ALA A 41 12.23 -22.89 0.75
CA ALA A 41 12.36 -24.34 0.77
C ALA A 41 11.30 -25.01 1.68
N GLY A 42 10.90 -24.32 2.76
CA GLY A 42 9.90 -24.79 3.71
C GLY A 42 10.53 -25.56 4.88
N GLU A 43 9.73 -25.75 5.95
CA GLU A 43 10.18 -26.34 7.21
C GLU A 43 10.63 -27.82 7.11
N THR A 44 10.17 -28.52 6.08
CA THR A 44 10.48 -29.94 5.83
C THR A 44 11.66 -30.15 4.89
N ALA A 45 12.26 -29.09 4.38
CA ALA A 45 13.36 -29.20 3.42
C ALA A 45 14.65 -29.70 4.09
N THR A 46 15.32 -30.65 3.44
CA THR A 46 16.62 -31.12 3.91
C THR A 46 17.70 -30.07 3.66
N PRO A 47 18.81 -30.07 4.43
CA PRO A 47 19.92 -29.14 4.20
C PRO A 47 20.47 -29.19 2.76
N ALA A 48 20.47 -30.35 2.13
CA ALA A 48 20.91 -30.51 0.73
C ALA A 48 19.94 -29.82 -0.25
N GLN A 49 18.64 -29.86 0.00
CA GLN A 49 17.63 -29.16 -0.82
C GLN A 49 17.73 -27.64 -0.67
N VAL A 50 17.96 -27.16 0.56
CA VAL A 50 18.18 -25.72 0.81
C VAL A 50 19.41 -25.23 0.06
N GLU A 51 20.52 -25.98 0.09
CA GLU A 51 21.77 -25.61 -0.59
C GLU A 51 21.61 -25.64 -2.12
N ALA A 52 20.95 -26.66 -2.65
CA ALA A 52 20.62 -26.71 -4.08
C ALA A 52 19.76 -25.51 -4.54
N LEU A 53 18.78 -25.12 -3.72
CA LEU A 53 17.93 -23.96 -3.99
C LEU A 53 18.73 -22.64 -3.85
N ARG A 54 19.69 -22.56 -2.93
CA ARG A 54 20.61 -21.43 -2.76
C ARG A 54 21.41 -21.19 -4.03
N HIS A 55 21.97 -22.24 -4.62
CA HIS A 55 22.66 -22.18 -5.91
C HIS A 55 21.72 -21.78 -7.05
N GLN A 56 20.54 -22.36 -7.14
CA GLN A 56 19.57 -22.03 -8.19
C GLN A 56 19.12 -20.56 -8.15
N LEU A 57 18.93 -20.02 -6.96
CA LEU A 57 18.52 -18.63 -6.77
C LEU A 57 19.69 -17.64 -6.79
N GLY A 58 20.93 -18.13 -6.88
CA GLY A 58 22.15 -17.32 -6.97
C GLY A 58 22.52 -16.60 -5.68
N TYR A 59 22.08 -17.11 -4.53
CA TYR A 59 22.39 -16.56 -3.21
C TYR A 59 23.83 -16.90 -2.73
N ASP A 60 24.50 -17.77 -3.44
CA ASP A 60 25.91 -18.12 -3.27
C ASP A 60 26.88 -17.15 -3.95
N ARG A 61 26.37 -16.27 -4.82
CA ARG A 61 27.19 -15.31 -5.56
C ARG A 61 27.63 -14.13 -4.67
N PRO A 62 28.71 -13.41 -5.05
CA PRO A 62 29.09 -12.18 -4.35
C PRO A 62 27.97 -11.15 -4.33
N MET A 63 27.79 -10.42 -3.21
CA MET A 63 26.74 -9.42 -3.01
C MET A 63 26.57 -8.41 -4.16
N PRO A 64 27.66 -7.87 -4.77
CA PRO A 64 27.51 -6.97 -5.92
C PRO A 64 26.87 -7.63 -7.12
N ALA A 65 27.18 -8.90 -7.39
CA ALA A 65 26.59 -9.65 -8.50
C ALA A 65 25.09 -9.92 -8.25
N GLN A 66 24.72 -10.25 -7.03
CA GLN A 66 23.32 -10.42 -6.63
C GLN A 66 22.54 -9.10 -6.77
N PHE A 67 23.15 -7.97 -6.43
CA PHE A 67 22.52 -6.66 -6.58
C PHE A 67 22.26 -6.30 -8.05
N VAL A 68 23.25 -6.51 -8.92
CA VAL A 68 23.10 -6.28 -10.35
C VAL A 68 22.00 -7.17 -10.94
N ASP A 69 21.95 -8.44 -10.55
CA ASP A 69 20.89 -9.36 -10.98
C ASP A 69 19.52 -8.91 -10.49
N TYR A 70 19.40 -8.50 -9.23
CA TYR A 70 18.19 -7.94 -8.64
C TYR A 70 17.68 -6.72 -9.42
N VAL A 71 18.54 -5.73 -9.67
CA VAL A 71 18.16 -4.52 -10.42
C VAL A 71 17.80 -4.86 -11.86
N THR A 72 18.51 -5.77 -12.50
CA THR A 72 18.25 -6.19 -13.88
C THR A 72 16.89 -6.90 -14.02
N ARG A 73 16.55 -7.79 -13.09
CA ARG A 73 15.22 -8.43 -13.04
C ARG A 73 14.12 -7.40 -12.83
N LEU A 74 14.31 -6.50 -11.87
CA LEU A 74 13.35 -5.44 -11.57
C LEU A 74 13.12 -4.53 -12.79
N ALA A 75 14.18 -4.17 -13.52
CA ALA A 75 14.08 -3.40 -14.75
C ALA A 75 13.33 -4.12 -15.88
N ARG A 76 13.29 -5.45 -15.85
CA ARG A 76 12.49 -6.28 -16.78
C ARG A 76 11.06 -6.53 -16.29
N GLY A 77 10.67 -5.96 -15.15
CA GLY A 77 9.37 -6.18 -14.52
C GLY A 77 9.27 -7.46 -13.68
N ASP A 78 10.35 -8.21 -13.50
CA ASP A 78 10.39 -9.37 -12.62
C ASP A 78 10.69 -8.91 -11.18
N MET A 79 9.64 -8.84 -10.37
CA MET A 79 9.75 -8.51 -8.94
C MET A 79 10.02 -9.74 -8.06
N GLY A 80 10.14 -10.92 -8.67
CA GLY A 80 10.32 -12.18 -7.97
C GLY A 80 9.03 -12.75 -7.38
N VAL A 81 9.21 -13.72 -6.48
CA VAL A 81 8.14 -14.47 -5.84
C VAL A 81 8.03 -14.07 -4.37
N SER A 82 6.81 -13.86 -3.91
CA SER A 82 6.50 -13.56 -2.50
C SER A 82 6.83 -14.77 -1.62
N LEU A 83 7.58 -14.56 -0.56
CA LEU A 83 7.90 -15.59 0.43
C LEU A 83 6.65 -16.04 1.22
N PHE A 84 5.65 -15.17 1.31
CA PHE A 84 4.41 -15.41 2.05
C PHE A 84 3.37 -16.16 1.23
N THR A 85 3.06 -15.65 0.03
CA THR A 85 1.98 -16.19 -0.81
C THR A 85 2.48 -17.23 -1.80
N ARG A 86 3.80 -17.36 -2.00
CA ARG A 86 4.46 -18.20 -3.00
C ARG A 86 3.97 -17.93 -4.44
N ARG A 87 3.47 -16.72 -4.68
CA ARG A 87 3.00 -16.23 -5.98
C ARG A 87 3.94 -15.13 -6.50
N PRO A 88 3.93 -14.84 -7.79
CA PRO A 88 4.61 -13.67 -8.32
C PRO A 88 4.16 -12.40 -7.60
N ILE A 89 5.11 -11.55 -7.19
CA ILE A 89 4.79 -10.31 -6.46
C ILE A 89 3.89 -9.39 -7.30
N LEU A 90 4.05 -9.39 -8.61
CA LEU A 90 3.19 -8.64 -9.53
C LEU A 90 1.71 -9.04 -9.42
N ASP A 91 1.44 -10.35 -9.30
CA ASP A 91 0.08 -10.85 -9.14
C ASP A 91 -0.53 -10.41 -7.81
N ASP A 92 0.25 -10.50 -6.72
CA ASP A 92 -0.18 -10.02 -5.40
C ASP A 92 -0.46 -8.52 -5.42
N LEU A 93 0.37 -7.72 -6.09
CA LEU A 93 0.17 -6.29 -6.28
C LEU A 93 -1.07 -6.00 -7.12
N ALA A 94 -1.24 -6.68 -8.26
CA ALA A 94 -2.40 -6.50 -9.13
C ALA A 94 -3.73 -6.75 -8.39
N HIS A 95 -3.75 -7.72 -7.46
CA HIS A 95 -4.95 -8.03 -6.69
C HIS A 95 -5.20 -7.09 -5.50
N ARG A 96 -4.15 -6.58 -4.87
CA ARG A 96 -4.26 -5.77 -3.63
C ARG A 96 -4.22 -4.27 -3.88
N LEU A 97 -3.46 -3.81 -4.88
CA LEU A 97 -3.28 -2.40 -5.18
C LEU A 97 -4.59 -1.67 -5.51
N PRO A 98 -5.52 -2.24 -6.31
CA PRO A 98 -6.79 -1.59 -6.60
C PRO A 98 -7.58 -1.24 -5.34
N ALA A 99 -7.62 -2.15 -4.35
CA ALA A 99 -8.29 -1.90 -3.08
C ALA A 99 -7.69 -0.71 -2.32
N THR A 100 -6.37 -0.63 -2.29
CA THR A 100 -5.67 0.46 -1.60
C THR A 100 -5.88 1.79 -2.32
N ILE A 101 -5.84 1.80 -3.65
CA ILE A 101 -6.09 3.01 -4.46
C ILE A 101 -7.52 3.50 -4.21
N GLU A 102 -8.50 2.61 -4.29
CA GLU A 102 -9.91 2.95 -4.09
C GLU A 102 -10.16 3.56 -2.71
N LEU A 103 -9.68 2.90 -1.65
CA LEU A 103 -9.79 3.42 -0.28
C LEU A 103 -9.10 4.78 -0.14
N THR A 104 -7.91 4.93 -0.74
CA THR A 104 -7.15 6.20 -0.67
C THR A 104 -7.88 7.33 -1.38
N VAL A 105 -8.44 7.07 -2.56
CA VAL A 105 -9.19 8.07 -3.33
C VAL A 105 -10.45 8.48 -2.58
N VAL A 106 -11.22 7.51 -2.06
CA VAL A 106 -12.43 7.81 -1.27
C VAL A 106 -12.10 8.59 -0.01
N ALA A 107 -11.07 8.16 0.75
CA ALA A 107 -10.63 8.86 1.95
C ALA A 107 -10.17 10.29 1.65
N MET A 108 -9.46 10.49 0.53
CA MET A 108 -9.03 11.83 0.09
C MET A 108 -10.22 12.69 -0.31
N LEU A 109 -11.21 12.16 -1.04
CA LEU A 109 -12.42 12.89 -1.40
C LEU A 109 -13.21 13.31 -0.16
N VAL A 110 -13.42 12.40 0.80
CA VAL A 110 -14.08 12.71 2.07
C VAL A 110 -13.31 13.79 2.82
N SER A 111 -11.99 13.67 2.90
CA SER A 111 -11.15 14.67 3.58
C SER A 111 -11.26 16.06 2.94
N VAL A 112 -11.30 16.15 1.63
CA VAL A 112 -11.44 17.41 0.88
C VAL A 112 -12.85 17.97 1.08
N LEU A 113 -13.89 17.14 0.91
CA LEU A 113 -15.28 17.57 1.01
C LEU A 113 -15.67 18.02 2.42
N VAL A 114 -15.05 17.45 3.44
CA VAL A 114 -15.31 17.84 4.84
C VAL A 114 -14.32 18.90 5.31
N GLY A 115 -13.03 18.71 5.01
CA GLY A 115 -11.97 19.57 5.52
C GLY A 115 -12.00 20.99 4.96
N ILE A 116 -12.27 21.14 3.65
CA ILE A 116 -12.33 22.49 3.05
C ILE A 116 -13.49 23.30 3.62
N PRO A 117 -14.74 22.83 3.66
CA PRO A 117 -15.84 23.59 4.25
C PRO A 117 -15.63 23.92 5.73
N LEU A 118 -15.14 22.96 6.52
CA LEU A 118 -14.84 23.21 7.93
C LEU A 118 -13.72 24.25 8.12
N GLY A 119 -12.70 24.20 7.28
CA GLY A 119 -11.62 25.21 7.28
C GLY A 119 -12.13 26.59 6.92
N VAL A 120 -12.99 26.72 5.91
CA VAL A 120 -13.65 27.99 5.52
C VAL A 120 -14.53 28.50 6.64
N LEU A 121 -15.36 27.64 7.25
CA LEU A 121 -16.21 28.02 8.37
C LEU A 121 -15.41 28.52 9.58
N SER A 122 -14.30 27.84 9.92
CA SER A 122 -13.39 28.26 10.97
C SER A 122 -12.76 29.64 10.68
N ALA A 123 -12.42 29.90 9.41
CA ALA A 123 -11.86 31.19 8.99
C ALA A 123 -12.90 32.33 9.04
N LEU A 124 -14.13 32.06 8.61
CA LEU A 124 -15.23 33.04 8.61
C LEU A 124 -15.66 33.42 10.05
N TRP A 125 -15.71 32.44 10.94
CA TRP A 125 -16.09 32.64 12.34
C TRP A 125 -14.90 32.55 13.28
N ARG A 126 -13.85 33.25 12.93
CA ARG A 126 -12.60 33.30 13.70
C ARG A 126 -12.85 33.69 15.15
N ASN A 127 -12.19 33.03 16.10
CA ASN A 127 -12.32 33.18 17.55
C ASN A 127 -13.72 32.87 18.12
N SER A 128 -14.60 32.21 17.35
CA SER A 128 -15.87 31.67 17.86
C SER A 128 -15.66 30.33 18.57
N LEU A 129 -16.70 29.87 19.27
CA LEU A 129 -16.71 28.55 19.89
C LEU A 129 -16.48 27.42 18.83
N LEU A 130 -17.01 27.61 17.63
CA LEU A 130 -16.82 26.68 16.51
C LEU A 130 -15.35 26.61 16.09
N ASP A 131 -14.69 27.75 15.93
CA ASP A 131 -13.27 27.80 15.59
C ASP A 131 -12.42 27.11 16.68
N HIS A 132 -12.71 27.38 17.94
CA HIS A 132 -12.02 26.74 19.08
C HIS A 132 -12.25 25.21 19.08
N ALA A 133 -13.50 24.76 18.87
CA ALA A 133 -13.84 23.34 18.83
C ALA A 133 -13.12 22.62 17.67
N LEU A 134 -13.14 23.20 16.47
CA LEU A 134 -12.45 22.65 15.30
C LEU A 134 -10.93 22.59 15.52
N ARG A 135 -10.36 23.60 16.17
CA ARG A 135 -8.92 23.64 16.49
C ARG A 135 -8.55 22.53 17.49
N VAL A 136 -9.35 22.37 18.55
CA VAL A 136 -9.17 21.28 19.52
C VAL A 136 -9.31 19.92 18.83
N LEU A 137 -10.34 19.73 18.00
CA LEU A 137 -10.57 18.48 17.25
C LEU A 137 -9.38 18.14 16.34
N THR A 138 -8.86 19.13 15.60
CA THR A 138 -7.73 18.93 14.69
C THR A 138 -6.45 18.57 15.45
N VAL A 139 -6.13 19.30 16.53
CA VAL A 139 -4.95 19.03 17.36
C VAL A 139 -5.07 17.66 18.03
N SER A 140 -6.25 17.33 18.57
CA SER A 140 -6.50 16.02 19.17
C SER A 140 -6.39 14.88 18.14
N GLY A 141 -6.89 15.09 16.93
CA GLY A 141 -6.80 14.12 15.85
C GLY A 141 -5.35 13.84 15.42
N LEU A 142 -4.50 14.87 15.42
CA LEU A 142 -3.06 14.71 15.15
C LEU A 142 -2.30 14.03 16.31
N ALA A 143 -2.74 14.21 17.54
CA ALA A 143 -2.13 13.60 18.72
C ALA A 143 -2.46 12.12 18.88
N ILE A 144 -3.60 11.67 18.35
CA ILE A 144 -4.04 10.28 18.41
C ILE A 144 -3.29 9.45 17.36
N ALA A 145 -2.73 8.30 17.78
CA ALA A 145 -2.10 7.38 16.85
C ALA A 145 -3.12 6.85 15.84
N GLY A 146 -2.91 7.11 14.54
CA GLY A 146 -3.87 6.80 13.48
C GLY A 146 -4.27 5.32 13.42
N PHE A 147 -3.34 4.40 13.69
CA PHE A 147 -3.63 2.97 13.73
C PHE A 147 -4.61 2.61 14.87
N TRP A 148 -4.46 3.22 16.05
CA TRP A 148 -5.36 3.01 17.19
C TRP A 148 -6.76 3.53 16.89
N LEU A 149 -6.86 4.75 16.35
CA LEU A 149 -8.13 5.32 15.93
C LEU A 149 -8.81 4.46 14.86
N GLY A 150 -8.05 3.97 13.87
CA GLY A 150 -8.55 3.06 12.85
C GLY A 150 -9.15 1.79 13.43
N ILE A 151 -8.46 1.13 14.38
CA ILE A 151 -8.97 -0.06 15.06
C ILE A 151 -10.24 0.26 15.86
N MET A 152 -10.28 1.37 16.60
CA MET A 152 -11.46 1.77 17.38
C MET A 152 -12.67 2.05 16.49
N LEU A 153 -12.47 2.73 15.35
CA LEU A 153 -13.54 2.97 14.38
C LEU A 153 -14.00 1.68 13.72
N GLN A 154 -13.09 0.78 13.37
CA GLN A 154 -13.42 -0.54 12.83
C GLN A 154 -14.27 -1.36 13.83
N LEU A 155 -13.89 -1.42 15.10
CA LEU A 155 -14.66 -2.08 16.14
C LEU A 155 -16.05 -1.45 16.31
N LEU A 156 -16.15 -0.13 16.28
CA LEU A 156 -17.40 0.58 16.41
C LEU A 156 -18.33 0.32 15.21
N PHE A 157 -17.85 0.56 14.00
CA PHE A 157 -18.69 0.47 12.79
C PHE A 157 -18.98 -0.98 12.39
N SER A 158 -18.03 -1.89 12.57
CA SER A 158 -18.20 -3.29 12.18
C SER A 158 -18.87 -4.11 13.27
N MET A 159 -18.35 -4.08 14.51
CA MET A 159 -18.86 -4.97 15.57
C MET A 159 -20.10 -4.44 16.28
N ARG A 160 -20.19 -3.13 16.54
CA ARG A 160 -21.34 -2.57 17.25
C ARG A 160 -22.47 -2.15 16.34
N LEU A 161 -22.17 -1.49 15.23
CA LEU A 161 -23.17 -0.93 14.32
C LEU A 161 -23.49 -1.89 13.16
N GLY A 162 -22.60 -2.84 12.84
CA GLY A 162 -22.80 -3.77 11.73
C GLY A 162 -22.84 -3.10 10.36
N TRP A 163 -22.28 -1.88 10.22
CA TRP A 163 -22.34 -1.10 8.98
C TRP A 163 -21.28 -1.52 7.96
N THR A 164 -20.16 -2.04 8.45
CA THR A 164 -19.03 -2.43 7.60
C THR A 164 -18.59 -3.86 7.93
N PRO A 165 -18.04 -4.62 6.96
CA PRO A 165 -17.46 -5.92 7.23
C PRO A 165 -16.21 -5.79 8.12
N LEU A 166 -15.95 -6.80 8.95
CA LEU A 166 -14.77 -6.82 9.80
C LEU A 166 -13.48 -6.95 8.99
N ASN A 167 -13.52 -7.73 7.91
CA ASN A 167 -12.40 -7.99 7.01
C ASN A 167 -12.90 -8.03 5.55
N GLY A 168 -12.01 -7.66 4.63
CA GLY A 168 -12.32 -7.67 3.20
C GLY A 168 -12.93 -6.37 2.70
N ARG A 169 -13.41 -6.39 1.47
CA ARG A 169 -13.95 -5.20 0.79
C ARG A 169 -15.49 -5.19 0.75
N LEU A 170 -16.10 -6.38 0.71
CA LEU A 170 -17.54 -6.57 0.58
C LEU A 170 -18.00 -7.80 1.35
N PRO A 171 -19.17 -7.77 1.98
CA PRO A 171 -19.78 -8.94 2.61
C PRO A 171 -20.49 -9.86 1.59
N GLY A 172 -19.99 -10.03 0.38
CA GLY A 172 -20.64 -10.80 -0.67
C GLY A 172 -19.73 -11.12 -1.85
N TYR A 173 -20.35 -11.46 -2.99
CA TYR A 173 -19.60 -11.71 -4.23
C TYR A 173 -19.06 -10.39 -4.80
N PRO A 174 -17.81 -10.38 -5.28
CA PRO A 174 -17.26 -9.19 -5.92
C PRO A 174 -18.06 -8.85 -7.19
N PRO A 175 -18.17 -7.56 -7.56
CA PRO A 175 -18.75 -7.17 -8.84
C PRO A 175 -17.91 -7.75 -9.99
N SER A 176 -18.45 -7.71 -11.21
CA SER A 176 -17.72 -8.12 -12.39
C SER A 176 -16.37 -7.41 -12.46
N ASN A 177 -15.27 -8.17 -12.46
CA ASN A 177 -13.90 -7.64 -12.48
C ASN A 177 -13.57 -7.04 -13.86
N LEU A 178 -13.93 -5.77 -14.08
CA LEU A 178 -13.54 -5.01 -15.27
C LEU A 178 -12.25 -4.24 -15.03
N THR A 179 -12.17 -3.50 -13.91
CA THR A 179 -11.01 -2.67 -13.56
C THR A 179 -10.32 -3.12 -12.27
N GLY A 180 -11.00 -3.96 -11.48
CA GLY A 180 -10.56 -4.38 -10.14
C GLY A 180 -10.85 -3.35 -9.04
N LEU A 181 -11.47 -2.21 -9.41
CA LEU A 181 -11.98 -1.19 -8.49
C LEU A 181 -13.48 -1.43 -8.29
N TYR A 182 -13.89 -1.86 -7.10
CA TYR A 182 -15.26 -2.29 -6.85
C TYR A 182 -16.29 -1.17 -7.02
N LEU A 183 -15.97 0.05 -6.58
CA LEU A 183 -16.84 1.21 -6.76
C LEU A 183 -17.01 1.58 -8.24
N VAL A 184 -15.91 1.53 -9.00
CA VAL A 184 -15.93 1.83 -10.44
C VAL A 184 -16.67 0.72 -11.20
N ASP A 185 -16.37 -0.53 -10.88
CA ASP A 185 -17.00 -1.68 -11.54
C ASP A 185 -18.51 -1.73 -11.23
N ALA A 186 -18.90 -1.49 -9.99
CA ALA A 186 -20.30 -1.41 -9.58
C ALA A 186 -21.04 -0.23 -10.25
N ALA A 187 -20.40 0.93 -10.37
CA ALA A 187 -20.95 2.08 -11.09
C ALA A 187 -21.14 1.80 -12.59
N LEU A 188 -20.15 1.16 -13.23
CA LEU A 188 -20.19 0.81 -14.65
C LEU A 188 -21.22 -0.27 -14.97
N THR A 189 -21.47 -1.18 -14.05
CA THR A 189 -22.46 -2.26 -14.21
C THR A 189 -23.87 -1.89 -13.71
N TRP A 190 -24.06 -0.65 -13.21
CA TRP A 190 -25.31 -0.17 -12.60
C TRP A 190 -25.77 -1.02 -11.41
N ASP A 191 -24.85 -1.70 -10.76
CA ASP A 191 -25.11 -2.49 -9.55
C ASP A 191 -25.05 -1.58 -8.31
N TRP A 192 -26.16 -0.87 -8.08
CA TRP A 192 -26.29 0.07 -6.96
C TRP A 192 -26.27 -0.63 -5.59
N ALA A 193 -26.63 -1.91 -5.53
CA ALA A 193 -26.57 -2.67 -4.29
C ALA A 193 -25.11 -2.90 -3.85
N THR A 194 -24.27 -3.32 -4.79
CA THR A 194 -22.83 -3.50 -4.58
C THR A 194 -22.13 -2.15 -4.38
N PHE A 195 -22.54 -1.10 -5.11
CA PHE A 195 -21.98 0.25 -4.96
C PHE A 195 -22.19 0.83 -3.55
N GLY A 196 -23.36 0.61 -2.96
CA GLY A 196 -23.66 1.07 -1.59
C GLY A 196 -23.01 0.21 -0.49
N ALA A 197 -22.53 -0.98 -0.83
CA ALA A 197 -21.87 -1.90 0.09
C ALA A 197 -20.33 -1.88 0.00
N ALA A 198 -19.77 -1.34 -1.09
CA ALA A 198 -18.35 -1.21 -1.34
C ALA A 198 -17.77 0.07 -0.74
#